data_e80de2f0a80d758cb6c3eddd47c86291
#
_entry.id   e80de2f0a80d758cb6c3eddd47c86291
#
_cell.length_a   1.000
_cell.length_b   1.000
_cell.length_c   1.000
_cell.angle_alpha   90.00
_cell.angle_beta   90.00
_cell.angle_gamma   90.00
#
_symmetry.space_group_name_H-M   'P 1'
#
loop_
_entity.id
_entity.type
_entity.pdbx_description
1 polymer ?
#
loop_
_entity_poly.entity_id
_entity_poly.type
_entity_poly.pdbx_seq_one_letter_code
_entity_poly.pdbx_strand_id
1 'polypeptide(L)'
;MSFVVDNSVALAWCFEDEQTAGIMALLDRLSETGAAAPTLWPIEALNGLLTAERRGRIDGAVRRRLAGFLRDLPIRIDDEMASQAWGPTAKLAEMHQLTAYDAAYLELAMRLSLPLATSDRSLVAAAELAGVRLLPTA
;
A
#
# COMPACT_ATOMS: atom_id res chain seq x y z
N MET A 1 12.46 -11.13 -5.12
CA MET A 1 12.23 -9.76 -5.60
C MET A 1 11.23 -9.04 -4.70
N SER A 2 11.54 -7.83 -4.30
CA SER A 2 10.67 -6.99 -3.51
C SER A 2 9.45 -6.53 -4.30
N PHE A 3 8.54 -5.78 -3.68
CA PHE A 3 7.34 -5.26 -4.31
C PHE A 3 6.91 -3.97 -3.60
N VAL A 4 6.07 -3.20 -4.26
CA VAL A 4 5.44 -2.03 -3.64
C VAL A 4 4.12 -2.48 -3.03
N VAL A 5 3.93 -2.19 -1.74
CA VAL A 5 2.71 -2.55 -1.03
C VAL A 5 1.83 -1.32 -0.83
N ASP A 6 0.60 -1.38 -1.33
CA ASP A 6 -0.40 -0.35 -1.11
C ASP A 6 -1.07 -0.54 0.25
N ASN A 7 -1.59 0.54 0.80
CA ASN A 7 -2.23 0.55 2.11
C ASN A 7 -3.43 -0.41 2.21
N SER A 8 -4.15 -0.66 1.10
CA SER A 8 -5.27 -1.61 1.10
C SER A 8 -4.82 -3.01 1.51
N VAL A 9 -3.63 -3.43 1.05
CA VAL A 9 -3.07 -4.75 1.40
C VAL A 9 -2.54 -4.74 2.82
N ALA A 10 -1.81 -3.70 3.21
CA ALA A 10 -1.26 -3.60 4.57
C ALA A 10 -2.37 -3.64 5.64
N LEU A 11 -3.46 -2.91 5.42
CA LEU A 11 -4.60 -2.94 6.35
C LEU A 11 -5.32 -4.29 6.34
N ALA A 12 -5.38 -4.97 5.19
CA ALA A 12 -5.98 -6.30 5.13
C ALA A 12 -5.25 -7.31 6.02
N TRP A 13 -3.94 -7.15 6.21
CA TRP A 13 -3.20 -7.99 7.16
C TRP A 13 -3.63 -7.79 8.62
N CYS A 14 -4.26 -6.66 8.92
CA CYS A 14 -4.72 -6.32 10.27
C CYS A 14 -6.13 -6.85 10.58
N PHE A 15 -6.94 -7.14 9.57
CA PHE A 15 -8.35 -7.47 9.74
C PHE A 15 -8.67 -8.83 9.14
N GLU A 16 -9.06 -9.77 10.01
CA GLU A 16 -9.28 -11.16 9.63
C GLU A 16 -10.30 -11.33 8.50
N ASP A 17 -11.36 -10.53 8.50
CA ASP A 17 -12.41 -10.58 7.47
C ASP A 17 -11.97 -10.06 6.10
N GLU A 18 -10.80 -9.42 6.02
CA GLU A 18 -10.23 -8.95 4.74
C GLU A 18 -9.11 -9.86 4.23
N GLN A 19 -8.76 -10.89 4.97
CA GLN A 19 -7.66 -11.78 4.60
C GLN A 19 -8.13 -12.81 3.57
N THR A 20 -7.38 -12.89 2.48
CA THR A 20 -7.55 -13.91 1.43
C THR A 20 -6.27 -14.73 1.36
N ALA A 21 -6.29 -15.82 0.58
CA ALA A 21 -5.07 -16.60 0.34
C ALA A 21 -3.99 -15.73 -0.30
N GLY A 22 -4.37 -14.87 -1.25
CA GLY A 22 -3.43 -13.95 -1.90
C GLY A 22 -2.85 -12.93 -0.94
N ILE A 23 -3.67 -12.31 -0.09
CA ILE A 23 -3.22 -11.34 0.92
C ILE A 23 -2.23 -12.00 1.89
N MET A 24 -2.50 -13.21 2.34
CA MET A 24 -1.61 -13.91 3.27
C MET A 24 -0.32 -14.37 2.58
N ALA A 25 -0.39 -14.77 1.31
CA ALA A 25 0.82 -15.08 0.53
C ALA A 25 1.73 -13.84 0.37
N LEU A 26 1.14 -12.66 0.26
CA LEU A 26 1.92 -11.40 0.22
C LEU A 26 2.64 -11.13 1.54
N LEU A 27 2.02 -11.46 2.67
CA LEU A 27 2.68 -11.31 3.97
C LEU A 27 3.88 -12.25 4.08
N ASP A 28 3.74 -13.50 3.61
CA ASP A 28 4.86 -14.44 3.56
C ASP A 28 5.99 -13.92 2.65
N ARG A 29 5.63 -13.41 1.49
CA ARG A 29 6.59 -12.81 0.55
C ARG A 29 7.30 -11.62 1.18
N LEU A 30 6.57 -10.78 1.91
CA LEU A 30 7.13 -9.63 2.61
C LEU A 30 8.26 -10.05 3.56
N SER A 31 8.05 -11.13 4.32
CA SER A 31 9.06 -11.61 5.26
C SER A 31 10.33 -12.13 4.56
N GLU A 32 10.22 -12.52 3.31
CA GLU A 32 11.36 -13.02 2.52
C GLU A 32 12.09 -11.91 1.76
N THR A 33 11.35 -11.00 1.13
CA THR A 33 11.92 -10.02 0.19
C THR A 33 11.86 -8.59 0.71
N GLY A 34 11.10 -8.31 1.76
CA GLY A 34 10.72 -6.95 2.10
C GLY A 34 9.78 -6.36 1.06
N ALA A 35 9.37 -5.14 1.29
CA ALA A 35 8.57 -4.36 0.36
C ALA A 35 8.97 -2.89 0.45
N ALA A 36 8.44 -2.08 -0.45
CA ALA A 36 8.63 -0.63 -0.44
C ALA A 36 7.28 0.07 -0.40
N ALA A 37 7.24 1.24 0.21
CA ALA A 37 6.05 2.09 0.24
C ALA A 37 6.48 3.56 0.21
N PRO A 38 5.62 4.47 -0.28
CA PRO A 38 5.93 5.89 -0.27
C PRO A 38 5.85 6.47 1.15
N THR A 39 6.40 7.66 1.32
CA THR A 39 6.46 8.37 2.61
C THR A 39 5.08 8.53 3.26
N LEU A 40 4.03 8.64 2.47
CA LEU A 40 2.66 8.81 3.00
C LEU A 40 2.11 7.56 3.69
N TRP A 41 2.67 6.37 3.42
CA TRP A 41 2.07 5.11 3.88
C TRP A 41 1.88 5.03 5.40
N PRO A 42 2.85 5.35 6.27
CA PRO A 42 2.62 5.24 7.72
C PRO A 42 1.43 6.07 8.20
N ILE A 43 1.23 7.26 7.62
CA ILE A 43 0.11 8.14 7.99
C ILE A 43 -1.21 7.57 7.47
N GLU A 44 -1.24 7.06 6.25
CA GLU A 44 -2.43 6.39 5.72
C GLU A 44 -2.81 5.17 6.57
N ALA A 45 -1.82 4.35 6.92
CA ALA A 45 -2.04 3.16 7.73
C ALA A 45 -2.60 3.54 9.11
N LEU A 46 -1.99 4.52 9.77
CA LEU A 46 -2.49 5.02 11.05
C LEU A 46 -3.92 5.53 10.92
N ASN A 47 -4.21 6.31 9.89
CA ASN A 47 -5.55 6.84 9.67
C ASN A 47 -6.59 5.72 9.47
N GLY A 48 -6.23 4.67 8.75
CA GLY A 48 -7.10 3.50 8.57
C GLY A 48 -7.42 2.82 9.91
N LEU A 49 -6.42 2.66 10.78
CA LEU A 49 -6.60 2.09 12.10
C LEU A 49 -7.45 2.99 13.01
N LEU A 50 -7.20 4.30 12.99
CA LEU A 50 -8.00 5.26 13.76
C LEU A 50 -9.45 5.29 13.30
N THR A 51 -9.69 5.20 11.99
CA THR A 51 -11.04 5.12 11.43
C THR A 51 -11.76 3.86 11.93
N ALA A 52 -11.08 2.72 11.93
CA ALA A 52 -11.64 1.46 12.44
C ALA A 52 -12.00 1.58 13.93
N GLU A 53 -11.16 2.22 14.72
CA GLU A 53 -11.44 2.45 16.14
C GLU A 53 -12.65 3.35 16.34
N ARG A 54 -12.72 4.47 15.61
CA ARG A 54 -13.82 5.44 15.69
C ARG A 54 -15.16 4.85 15.28
N ARG A 55 -15.13 3.86 14.38
CA ARG A 55 -16.34 3.13 13.94
C ARG A 55 -16.68 1.95 14.85
N GLY A 56 -15.94 1.75 15.91
CA GLY A 56 -16.18 0.66 16.86
C GLY A 56 -15.77 -0.73 16.38
N ARG A 57 -15.01 -0.82 15.29
CA ARG A 57 -14.54 -2.10 14.75
C ARG A 57 -13.44 -2.73 15.61
N ILE A 58 -12.61 -1.88 16.22
CA ILE A 58 -11.56 -2.26 17.16
C ILE A 58 -11.55 -1.25 18.31
N ASP A 59 -10.95 -1.62 19.44
CA ASP A 59 -10.72 -0.69 20.53
C ASP A 59 -9.31 -0.08 20.48
N GLY A 60 -9.01 0.86 21.40
CA GLY A 60 -7.73 1.55 21.40
C GLY A 60 -6.53 0.65 21.68
N ALA A 61 -6.71 -0.39 22.50
CA ALA A 61 -5.62 -1.34 22.78
C ALA A 61 -5.28 -2.17 21.54
N VAL A 62 -6.30 -2.63 20.80
CA VAL A 62 -6.13 -3.35 19.53
C VAL A 62 -5.49 -2.43 18.50
N ARG A 63 -5.95 -1.18 18.38
CA ARG A 63 -5.35 -0.22 17.45
C ARG A 63 -3.86 -0.06 17.70
N ARG A 64 -3.46 0.13 18.96
CA ARG A 64 -2.03 0.29 19.29
C ARG A 64 -1.21 -0.96 18.97
N ARG A 65 -1.78 -2.14 19.22
CA ARG A 65 -1.12 -3.40 18.90
C ARG A 65 -0.94 -3.57 17.38
N LEU A 66 -1.98 -3.26 16.61
CA LEU A 66 -1.91 -3.35 15.15
C LEU A 66 -0.94 -2.31 14.56
N ALA A 67 -0.90 -1.11 15.11
CA ALA A 67 0.08 -0.10 14.70
C ALA A 67 1.52 -0.60 14.94
N GLY A 68 1.78 -1.24 16.07
CA GLY A 68 3.08 -1.84 16.36
C GLY A 68 3.44 -2.94 15.37
N PHE A 69 2.46 -3.79 15.02
CA PHE A 69 2.64 -4.83 14.02
C PHE A 69 3.05 -4.22 12.66
N LEU A 70 2.31 -3.23 12.17
CA LEU A 70 2.63 -2.57 10.90
C LEU A 70 3.99 -1.88 10.92
N ARG A 71 4.29 -1.17 12.02
CA ARG A 71 5.57 -0.48 12.18
C ARG A 71 6.77 -1.44 12.08
N ASP A 72 6.62 -2.65 12.59
CA ASP A 72 7.70 -3.61 12.67
C ASP A 72 7.87 -4.47 11.41
N LEU A 73 6.99 -4.32 10.41
CA LEU A 73 7.12 -5.02 9.14
C LEU A 73 8.34 -4.50 8.35
N PRO A 74 9.01 -5.37 7.58
CA PRO A 74 10.18 -4.97 6.78
C PRO A 74 9.75 -4.23 5.51
N ILE A 75 9.13 -3.06 5.69
CA ILE A 75 8.71 -2.17 4.63
C ILE A 75 9.64 -0.96 4.60
N ARG A 76 10.37 -0.82 3.51
CA ARG A 76 11.28 0.31 3.31
C ARG A 76 10.46 1.51 2.83
N ILE A 77 10.58 2.62 3.54
CA ILE A 77 9.93 3.88 3.15
C ILE A 77 10.82 4.60 2.16
N ASP A 78 10.30 4.84 0.96
CA ASP A 78 10.99 5.61 -0.08
C ASP A 78 10.80 7.10 0.22
N ASP A 79 11.88 7.87 0.17
CA ASP A 79 11.88 9.27 0.58
C ASP A 79 11.77 10.26 -0.59
N GLU A 80 11.52 9.80 -1.82
CA GLU A 80 11.46 10.66 -2.99
C GLU A 80 10.04 11.10 -3.38
N MET A 81 9.03 10.75 -2.59
CA MET A 81 7.63 11.07 -2.91
C MET A 81 7.43 12.58 -3.15
N ALA A 82 8.00 13.41 -2.30
CA ALA A 82 7.83 14.87 -2.43
C ALA A 82 8.47 15.41 -3.70
N SER A 83 9.64 14.93 -4.06
CA SER A 83 10.34 15.40 -5.27
C SER A 83 9.65 14.97 -6.56
N GLN A 84 8.88 13.88 -6.53
CA GLN A 84 8.15 13.36 -7.69
C GLN A 84 6.73 13.93 -7.82
N ALA A 85 6.22 14.60 -6.77
CA ALA A 85 4.81 14.97 -6.66
C ALA A 85 4.31 15.86 -7.81
N TRP A 86 5.06 16.88 -8.16
CA TRP A 86 4.62 17.89 -9.13
C TRP A 86 4.88 17.51 -10.59
N GLY A 87 5.60 16.44 -10.83
CA GLY A 87 5.92 15.93 -12.17
C GLY A 87 5.29 14.56 -12.42
N PRO A 88 6.04 13.46 -12.27
CA PRO A 88 5.53 12.12 -12.61
C PRO A 88 4.26 11.74 -11.88
N THR A 89 4.15 12.01 -10.59
CA THR A 89 2.96 11.66 -9.81
C THR A 89 1.74 12.42 -10.31
N ALA A 90 1.86 13.73 -10.52
CA ALA A 90 0.77 14.55 -11.04
C ALA A 90 0.31 14.05 -12.42
N LYS A 91 1.26 13.67 -13.28
CA LYS A 91 0.95 13.16 -14.60
C LYS A 91 0.17 11.85 -14.55
N LEU A 92 0.57 10.94 -13.67
CA LEU A 92 -0.13 9.66 -13.50
C LEU A 92 -1.54 9.88 -12.93
N ALA A 93 -1.68 10.77 -11.95
CA ALA A 93 -2.98 11.08 -11.36
C ALA A 93 -3.93 11.63 -12.42
N GLU A 94 -3.47 12.54 -13.26
CA GLU A 94 -4.26 13.11 -14.34
C GLU A 94 -4.62 12.06 -15.39
N MET A 95 -3.63 11.32 -15.87
CA MET A 95 -3.81 10.33 -16.94
C MET A 95 -4.78 9.22 -16.56
N HIS A 96 -4.72 8.73 -15.32
CA HIS A 96 -5.49 7.59 -14.85
C HIS A 96 -6.64 7.99 -13.92
N GLN A 97 -6.88 9.28 -13.70
CA GLN A 97 -7.92 9.79 -12.81
C GLN A 97 -7.80 9.21 -11.39
N LEU A 98 -6.56 9.13 -10.91
CA LEU A 98 -6.26 8.67 -9.56
C LEU A 98 -6.18 9.84 -8.61
N THR A 99 -6.39 9.57 -7.30
CA THR A 99 -5.96 10.50 -6.28
C THR A 99 -4.44 10.63 -6.35
N ALA A 100 -3.91 11.74 -5.85
CA ALA A 100 -2.46 11.89 -5.75
C ALA A 100 -1.84 10.79 -4.87
N TYR A 101 -2.58 10.34 -3.86
CA TYR A 101 -2.14 9.27 -2.97
C TYR A 101 -1.93 7.95 -3.71
N ASP A 102 -2.93 7.51 -4.49
CA ASP A 102 -2.81 6.28 -5.28
C ASP A 102 -1.75 6.41 -6.36
N ALA A 103 -1.66 7.59 -6.99
CA ALA A 103 -0.65 7.86 -7.99
C ALA A 103 0.78 7.75 -7.42
N ALA A 104 0.96 8.09 -6.14
CA ALA A 104 2.27 7.97 -5.48
C ALA A 104 2.74 6.51 -5.41
N TYR A 105 1.83 5.57 -5.17
CA TYR A 105 2.16 4.13 -5.19
C TYR A 105 2.52 3.66 -6.59
N LEU A 106 1.76 4.07 -7.59
CA LEU A 106 2.03 3.71 -8.98
C LEU A 106 3.36 4.28 -9.45
N GLU A 107 3.64 5.56 -9.14
CA GLU A 107 4.90 6.20 -9.45
C GLU A 107 6.07 5.44 -8.85
N LEU A 108 5.95 5.05 -7.57
CA LEU A 108 7.01 4.31 -6.89
C LEU A 108 7.29 2.97 -7.58
N ALA A 109 6.24 2.22 -7.92
CA ALA A 109 6.38 0.92 -8.58
C ALA A 109 7.08 1.08 -9.94
N MET A 110 6.70 2.10 -10.69
CA MET A 110 7.32 2.37 -12.01
C MET A 110 8.78 2.79 -11.87
N ARG A 111 9.07 3.69 -10.95
CA ARG A 111 10.42 4.22 -10.74
C ARG A 111 11.40 3.14 -10.26
N LEU A 112 10.93 2.24 -9.39
CA LEU A 112 11.76 1.15 -8.86
C LEU A 112 11.71 -0.11 -9.74
N SER A 113 10.86 -0.13 -10.76
CA SER A 113 10.62 -1.31 -11.61
C SER A 113 10.22 -2.53 -10.79
N LEU A 114 9.34 -2.33 -9.81
CA LEU A 114 8.83 -3.37 -8.92
C LEU A 114 7.37 -3.67 -9.21
N PRO A 115 6.92 -4.92 -8.96
CA PRO A 115 5.49 -5.21 -9.00
C PRO A 115 4.75 -4.50 -7.87
N LEU A 116 3.45 -4.33 -8.06
CA LEU A 116 2.56 -3.63 -7.13
C LEU A 116 1.55 -4.62 -6.54
N ALA A 117 1.35 -4.54 -5.23
CA ALA A 117 0.31 -5.28 -4.53
C ALA A 117 -0.75 -4.29 -4.03
N THR A 118 -1.95 -4.38 -4.59
CA THR A 118 -3.09 -3.52 -4.22
C THR A 118 -4.40 -4.26 -4.46
N SER A 119 -5.40 -3.98 -3.63
CA SER A 119 -6.78 -4.43 -3.83
C SER A 119 -7.68 -3.31 -4.34
N ASP A 120 -7.16 -2.10 -4.51
CA ASP A 120 -7.92 -0.95 -4.99
C ASP A 120 -8.14 -1.06 -6.50
N ARG A 121 -9.42 -1.06 -6.92
CA ARG A 121 -9.79 -1.27 -8.34
C ARG A 121 -9.22 -0.22 -9.27
N SER A 122 -9.24 1.05 -8.85
CA SER A 122 -8.73 2.15 -9.67
C SER A 122 -7.23 2.02 -9.89
N LEU A 123 -6.51 1.65 -8.83
CA LEU A 123 -5.07 1.47 -8.91
C LEU A 123 -4.69 0.23 -9.71
N VAL A 124 -5.46 -0.87 -9.60
CA VAL A 124 -5.28 -2.06 -10.43
C VAL A 124 -5.41 -1.72 -11.90
N ALA A 125 -6.48 -1.02 -12.30
CA ALA A 125 -6.72 -0.63 -13.68
C ALA A 125 -5.60 0.27 -14.21
N ALA A 126 -5.16 1.24 -13.43
CA ALA A 126 -4.07 2.14 -13.80
C ALA A 126 -2.75 1.40 -13.98
N ALA A 127 -2.44 0.47 -13.07
CA ALA A 127 -1.23 -0.33 -13.14
C ALA A 127 -1.19 -1.20 -14.38
N GLU A 128 -2.32 -1.82 -14.74
CA GLU A 128 -2.42 -2.61 -15.96
C GLU A 128 -2.13 -1.77 -17.21
N LEU A 129 -2.74 -0.58 -17.30
CA LEU A 129 -2.51 0.32 -18.43
C LEU A 129 -1.07 0.84 -18.46
N ALA A 130 -0.46 1.03 -17.31
CA ALA A 130 0.92 1.53 -17.22
C ALA A 130 1.97 0.42 -17.43
N GLY A 131 1.55 -0.84 -17.55
CA GLY A 131 2.47 -1.96 -17.73
C GLY A 131 3.17 -2.39 -16.46
N VAL A 132 2.63 -2.04 -15.29
CA VAL A 132 3.16 -2.46 -13.98
C VAL A 132 2.58 -3.83 -13.64
N ARG A 133 3.46 -4.77 -13.30
CA ARG A 133 3.04 -6.10 -12.89
C ARG A 133 2.29 -6.05 -11.56
N LEU A 134 1.13 -6.70 -11.50
CA LEU A 134 0.33 -6.82 -10.30
C LEU A 134 0.55 -8.17 -9.64
N LEU A 135 0.64 -8.19 -8.31
CA LEU A 135 0.68 -9.42 -7.54
C LEU A 135 -0.75 -9.79 -7.11
N PRO A 136 -1.11 -11.10 -7.13
CA PRO A 136 -2.47 -11.51 -6.78
C PRO A 136 -2.84 -11.17 -5.34
N THR A 137 -4.09 -10.73 -5.13
CA THR A 137 -4.67 -10.42 -3.81
C THR A 137 -5.88 -11.28 -3.48
N ALA A 138 -6.35 -12.09 -4.42
CA ALA A 138 -7.50 -12.97 -4.21
C ALA A 138 -7.19 -14.21 -3.38
#